data_ee46dd761afe8b8bc9b67cd62ab08894
#
_entry.id   ee46dd761afe8b8bc9b67cd62ab08894
#
_cell.length_a   1.000
_cell.length_b   1.000
_cell.length_c   1.000
_cell.angle_alpha   90.00
_cell.angle_beta   90.00
_cell.angle_gamma   90.00
#
_symmetry.space_group_name_H-M   'P 1'
#
loop_
_entity.id
_entity.type
_entity.pdbx_description
1 polymer ?
#
loop_
_entity_poly.entity_id
_entity_poly.type
_entity_poly.pdbx_seq_one_letter_code
_entity_poly.pdbx_strand_id
1 'polypeptide(L)'
;MSDAPHKTLHQILDPDGWKPARGYANGVAASGRTLYLGGTIGWNGQQEFESDDFIAQTRQCLQNIVDVLAVGGAGPEHLVRLTWYITDRDEYLARLKEMGAVYREVIGNHYPAMAMVQVMALMESRAKVEIEATAVLP
;
A
#
# COMPACT_ATOMS: atom_id res chain seq x y z
N MET A 1 -1.58 9.61 9.88
CA MET A 1 -2.24 8.32 9.73
C MET A 1 -3.44 8.22 10.66
N SER A 2 -4.41 7.42 10.27
CA SER A 2 -5.67 7.31 10.99
C SER A 2 -5.55 6.39 12.20
N ASP A 3 -6.28 6.70 13.29
CA ASP A 3 -6.47 5.83 14.45
C ASP A 3 -7.74 4.96 14.32
N ALA A 4 -8.42 5.03 13.18
CA ALA A 4 -9.63 4.25 12.97
C ALA A 4 -9.33 2.75 13.01
N PRO A 5 -10.28 1.92 13.50
CA PRO A 5 -10.10 0.47 13.50
C PRO A 5 -9.87 -0.06 12.09
N HIS A 6 -9.08 -1.12 11.99
CA HIS A 6 -8.86 -1.82 10.72
C HIS A 6 -10.16 -2.45 10.21
N LYS A 7 -10.40 -2.33 8.91
CA LYS A 7 -11.51 -2.98 8.23
C LYS A 7 -11.00 -4.20 7.47
N THR A 8 -10.52 -5.18 8.20
CA THR A 8 -10.00 -6.41 7.60
C THR A 8 -10.76 -7.62 8.10
N LEU A 9 -10.77 -8.67 7.27
CA LEU A 9 -11.32 -9.98 7.62
C LEU A 9 -10.27 -10.86 8.31
N HIS A 10 -9.05 -10.35 8.45
CA HIS A 10 -7.91 -11.08 9.01
C HIS A 10 -7.66 -10.70 10.46
N GLN A 11 -6.88 -11.53 11.15
CA GLN A 11 -6.49 -11.25 12.53
C GLN A 11 -5.29 -10.30 12.55
N ILE A 12 -5.43 -9.18 13.26
CA ILE A 12 -4.32 -8.26 13.50
C ILE A 12 -3.54 -8.75 14.72
N LEU A 13 -2.22 -8.79 14.60
CA LEU A 13 -1.32 -9.30 15.64
C LEU A 13 -0.56 -8.12 16.25
N ASP A 14 -1.01 -7.70 17.44
CA ASP A 14 -0.36 -6.64 18.22
C ASP A 14 -0.08 -7.18 19.62
N PRO A 15 1.19 -7.22 20.07
CA PRO A 15 1.51 -7.64 21.43
C PRO A 15 0.90 -6.69 22.48
N ASP A 16 0.44 -7.28 23.58
CA ASP A 16 -0.08 -6.52 24.70
C ASP A 16 0.98 -5.55 25.24
N GLY A 17 0.56 -4.34 25.56
CA GLY A 17 1.45 -3.34 26.13
C GLY A 17 2.30 -2.56 25.12
N TRP A 18 2.26 -2.96 23.85
CA TRP A 18 2.95 -2.16 22.82
C TRP A 18 2.16 -0.90 22.50
N LYS A 19 2.90 0.15 22.17
CA LYS A 19 2.30 1.38 21.68
C LYS A 19 1.53 1.06 20.38
N PRO A 20 0.28 1.57 20.22
CA PRO A 20 -0.50 1.26 19.01
C PRO A 20 0.23 1.62 17.72
N ALA A 21 0.17 0.70 16.75
CA ALA A 21 0.66 0.97 15.41
C ALA A 21 -0.28 1.93 14.70
N ARG A 22 0.27 2.89 13.96
CA ARG A 22 -0.51 3.90 13.23
C ARG A 22 -0.16 3.84 11.75
N GLY A 23 -1.18 3.59 10.92
CA GLY A 23 -1.03 3.51 9.48
C GLY A 23 -0.38 2.22 9.00
N TYR A 24 -0.26 1.20 9.87
CA TYR A 24 0.23 -0.14 9.55
C TYR A 24 -0.19 -1.10 10.65
N ALA A 25 -0.10 -2.41 10.39
CA ALA A 25 -0.21 -3.45 11.40
C ALA A 25 1.18 -4.01 11.70
N ASN A 26 1.42 -4.42 12.95
CA ASN A 26 2.67 -5.09 13.32
C ASN A 26 2.74 -6.48 12.69
N GLY A 27 1.61 -7.18 12.65
CA GLY A 27 1.50 -8.46 11.99
C GLY A 27 0.07 -8.76 11.62
N VAL A 28 -0.11 -9.70 10.68
CA VAL A 28 -1.42 -10.14 10.23
C VAL A 28 -1.38 -11.65 10.08
N ALA A 29 -2.38 -12.34 10.65
CA ALA A 29 -2.61 -13.77 10.41
C ALA A 29 -3.81 -13.93 9.49
N ALA A 30 -3.65 -14.75 8.47
CA ALA A 30 -4.69 -14.95 7.47
C ALA A 30 -4.70 -16.38 6.97
N SER A 31 -5.88 -16.86 6.55
CA SER A 31 -6.06 -18.17 5.93
C SER A 31 -6.94 -18.03 4.71
N GLY A 32 -6.61 -18.75 3.65
CA GLY A 32 -7.38 -18.73 2.42
C GLY A 32 -6.50 -18.79 1.18
N ARG A 33 -7.05 -18.29 0.06
CA ARG A 33 -6.34 -18.24 -1.21
C ARG A 33 -5.45 -16.98 -1.24
N THR A 34 -4.17 -17.18 -1.48
CA THR A 34 -3.19 -16.09 -1.50
C THR A 34 -3.07 -15.51 -2.91
N LEU A 35 -3.13 -14.18 -3.00
CA LEU A 35 -2.88 -13.43 -4.22
C LEU A 35 -1.56 -12.68 -4.06
N TYR A 36 -0.62 -12.96 -4.97
CA TYR A 36 0.68 -12.29 -5.00
C TYR A 36 0.68 -11.30 -6.15
N LEU A 37 0.87 -10.02 -5.84
CA LEU A 37 0.99 -8.98 -6.86
C LEU A 37 2.46 -8.65 -7.06
N GLY A 38 2.85 -8.49 -8.32
CA GLY A 38 4.17 -8.01 -8.66
C GLY A 38 4.35 -6.56 -8.23
N GLY A 39 5.59 -6.08 -8.26
CA GLY A 39 5.88 -4.68 -7.99
C GLY A 39 5.11 -3.77 -8.95
N THR A 40 4.36 -2.84 -8.39
CA THR A 40 3.44 -1.97 -9.14
C THR A 40 3.91 -0.52 -8.97
N ILE A 41 3.95 0.22 -10.07
CA ILE A 41 4.35 1.62 -10.07
C ILE A 41 3.18 2.51 -10.49
N GLY A 42 3.40 3.83 -10.49
CA GLY A 42 2.32 4.80 -10.70
C GLY A 42 2.07 5.16 -12.14
N TRP A 43 2.14 4.21 -13.07
CA TRP A 43 1.72 4.43 -14.46
C TRP A 43 0.32 3.88 -14.71
N ASN A 44 -0.31 4.29 -15.82
CA ASN A 44 -1.65 3.82 -16.16
C ASN A 44 -1.61 2.44 -16.83
N GLY A 45 -2.77 1.91 -17.21
CA GLY A 45 -2.89 0.60 -17.86
C GLY A 45 -2.16 0.48 -19.20
N GLN A 46 -1.72 1.60 -19.79
CA GLN A 46 -0.96 1.64 -21.03
C GLN A 46 0.55 1.80 -20.77
N GLN A 47 0.96 1.69 -19.50
CA GLN A 47 2.33 1.89 -19.05
C GLN A 47 2.86 3.29 -19.34
N GLU A 48 1.98 4.28 -19.16
CA GLU A 48 2.32 5.70 -19.33
C GLU A 48 2.13 6.45 -18.03
N PHE A 49 3.12 7.29 -17.66
CA PHE A 49 2.99 8.16 -16.49
C PHE A 49 2.17 9.39 -16.86
N GLU A 50 1.07 9.61 -16.15
CA GLU A 50 0.23 10.79 -16.33
C GLU A 50 0.72 11.96 -15.47
N SER A 51 1.62 11.72 -14.51
CA SER A 51 2.14 12.74 -13.61
C SER A 51 3.54 12.38 -13.11
N ASP A 52 4.33 13.40 -12.85
CA ASP A 52 5.61 13.27 -12.16
C ASP A 52 5.49 13.59 -10.66
N ASP A 53 4.29 13.93 -10.18
CA ASP A 53 4.06 14.19 -8.77
C ASP A 53 4.01 12.89 -7.97
N PHE A 54 4.76 12.84 -6.86
CA PHE A 54 4.86 11.67 -6.01
C PHE A 54 3.50 11.19 -5.49
N ILE A 55 2.65 12.12 -5.02
CA ILE A 55 1.33 11.76 -4.47
C ILE A 55 0.40 11.26 -5.57
N ALA A 56 0.41 11.90 -6.74
CA ALA A 56 -0.39 11.46 -7.88
C ALA A 56 0.05 10.08 -8.37
N GLN A 57 1.36 9.82 -8.41
CA GLN A 57 1.87 8.49 -8.76
C GLN A 57 1.46 7.45 -7.72
N THR A 58 1.46 7.80 -6.45
CA THR A 58 1.03 6.89 -5.38
C THR A 58 -0.45 6.55 -5.53
N ARG A 59 -1.30 7.54 -5.82
CA ARG A 59 -2.73 7.28 -6.07
C ARG A 59 -2.92 6.28 -7.21
N GLN A 60 -2.23 6.49 -8.31
CA GLN A 60 -2.31 5.59 -9.48
C GLN A 60 -1.78 4.20 -9.13
N CYS A 61 -0.67 4.12 -8.40
CA CYS A 61 -0.08 2.86 -7.98
C CYS A 61 -1.06 2.05 -7.12
N LEU A 62 -1.66 2.69 -6.12
CA LEU A 62 -2.64 2.03 -5.24
C LEU A 62 -3.90 1.62 -6.02
N GLN A 63 -4.36 2.44 -6.96
CA GLN A 63 -5.48 2.08 -7.80
C GLN A 63 -5.15 0.87 -8.69
N ASN A 64 -3.95 0.81 -9.23
CA ASN A 64 -3.50 -0.36 -10.00
C ASN A 64 -3.54 -1.63 -9.15
N ILE A 65 -3.12 -1.55 -7.90
CA ILE A 65 -3.19 -2.68 -6.97
C ILE A 65 -4.65 -3.12 -6.78
N VAL A 66 -5.55 -2.18 -6.54
CA VAL A 66 -6.98 -2.47 -6.38
C VAL A 66 -7.54 -3.15 -7.62
N ASP A 67 -7.17 -2.65 -8.81
CA ASP A 67 -7.63 -3.21 -10.08
C ASP A 67 -7.15 -4.66 -10.28
N VAL A 68 -5.90 -4.95 -9.95
CA VAL A 68 -5.36 -6.32 -10.06
C VAL A 68 -6.03 -7.24 -9.04
N LEU A 69 -6.23 -6.78 -7.80
CA LEU A 69 -6.94 -7.55 -6.78
C LEU A 69 -8.35 -7.93 -7.25
N ALA A 70 -9.04 -7.00 -7.90
CA ALA A 70 -10.40 -7.22 -8.39
C ALA A 70 -10.46 -8.37 -9.42
N VAL A 71 -9.46 -8.50 -10.27
CA VAL A 71 -9.36 -9.63 -11.21
C VAL A 71 -9.31 -10.97 -10.47
N GLY A 72 -8.67 -10.99 -9.30
CA GLY A 72 -8.61 -12.17 -8.44
C GLY A 72 -9.82 -12.37 -7.53
N GLY A 73 -10.83 -11.51 -7.65
CA GLY A 73 -12.02 -11.56 -6.80
C GLY A 73 -11.83 -10.96 -5.41
N ALA A 74 -10.77 -10.17 -5.22
CA ALA A 74 -10.42 -9.59 -3.93
C ALA A 74 -10.52 -8.06 -3.95
N GLY A 75 -10.52 -7.47 -2.76
CA GLY A 75 -10.48 -6.03 -2.56
C GLY A 75 -9.41 -5.63 -1.56
N PRO A 76 -9.29 -4.34 -1.27
CA PRO A 76 -8.28 -3.84 -0.33
C PRO A 76 -8.36 -4.48 1.06
N GLU A 77 -9.54 -4.85 1.51
CA GLU A 77 -9.75 -5.48 2.82
C GLU A 77 -9.06 -6.83 2.96
N HIS A 78 -8.65 -7.44 1.85
CA HIS A 78 -7.95 -8.72 1.84
C HIS A 78 -6.42 -8.58 1.91
N LEU A 79 -5.89 -7.37 1.80
CA LEU A 79 -4.44 -7.13 1.85
C LEU A 79 -3.86 -7.58 3.19
N VAL A 80 -2.74 -8.29 3.15
CA VAL A 80 -1.99 -8.72 4.34
C VAL A 80 -0.64 -8.05 4.44
N ARG A 81 -0.05 -7.63 3.31
CA ARG A 81 1.27 -6.97 3.27
C ARG A 81 1.35 -6.00 2.12
N LEU A 82 1.93 -4.84 2.42
CA LEU A 82 2.39 -3.87 1.43
C LEU A 82 3.85 -3.55 1.72
N THR A 83 4.70 -3.66 0.72
CA THR A 83 6.08 -3.18 0.81
C THR A 83 6.25 -2.04 -0.17
N TRP A 84 6.68 -0.88 0.35
CA TRP A 84 6.81 0.36 -0.40
C TRP A 84 8.26 0.66 -0.64
N TYR A 85 8.60 0.96 -1.88
CA TYR A 85 9.91 1.44 -2.28
C TYR A 85 9.73 2.85 -2.81
N ILE A 86 10.36 3.83 -2.18
CA ILE A 86 10.24 5.25 -2.56
C ILE A 86 11.62 5.82 -2.85
N THR A 87 11.69 6.84 -3.70
CA THR A 87 12.98 7.42 -4.10
C THR A 87 13.36 8.64 -3.29
N ASP A 88 12.46 9.20 -2.50
CA ASP A 88 12.73 10.40 -1.69
C ASP A 88 12.00 10.34 -0.35
N ARG A 89 12.73 9.93 0.69
CA ARG A 89 12.20 9.85 2.06
C ARG A 89 11.77 11.22 2.57
N ASP A 90 12.55 12.25 2.27
CA ASP A 90 12.27 13.59 2.80
C ASP A 90 10.98 14.16 2.20
N GLU A 91 10.73 13.92 0.93
CA GLU A 91 9.45 14.29 0.32
C GLU A 91 8.28 13.56 0.98
N TYR A 92 8.42 12.26 1.23
CA TYR A 92 7.39 11.48 1.92
C TYR A 92 7.09 12.08 3.30
N LEU A 93 8.13 12.36 4.09
CA LEU A 93 7.97 12.90 5.44
C LEU A 93 7.36 14.30 5.43
N ALA A 94 7.63 15.09 4.39
CA ALA A 94 7.05 16.43 4.24
C ALA A 94 5.59 16.41 3.79
N ARG A 95 5.12 15.29 3.24
CA ARG A 95 3.78 15.18 2.65
C ARG A 95 2.94 14.06 3.25
N LEU A 96 3.15 13.75 4.53
CA LEU A 96 2.44 12.66 5.24
C LEU A 96 0.92 12.82 5.20
N LYS A 97 0.43 14.05 5.36
CA LYS A 97 -1.01 14.32 5.36
C LYS A 97 -1.65 14.01 4.00
N GLU A 98 -1.00 14.44 2.92
CA GLU A 98 -1.47 14.16 1.56
C GLU A 98 -1.41 12.65 1.27
N MET A 99 -0.34 12.00 1.68
CA MET A 99 -0.16 10.56 1.51
C MET A 99 -1.25 9.79 2.26
N GLY A 100 -1.52 10.14 3.50
CA GLY A 100 -2.58 9.51 4.27
C GLY A 100 -3.96 9.69 3.64
N ALA A 101 -4.23 10.88 3.10
CA ALA A 101 -5.50 11.16 2.43
C ALA A 101 -5.68 10.28 1.17
N VAL A 102 -4.64 10.17 0.35
CA VAL A 102 -4.66 9.32 -0.86
C VAL A 102 -4.83 7.85 -0.49
N TYR A 103 -4.12 7.40 0.54
CA TYR A 103 -4.25 6.01 0.99
C TYR A 103 -5.69 5.70 1.40
N ARG A 104 -6.29 6.56 2.23
CA ARG A 104 -7.68 6.36 2.67
C ARG A 104 -8.68 6.45 1.52
N GLU A 105 -8.41 7.31 0.53
CA GLU A 105 -9.27 7.43 -0.65
C GLU A 105 -9.31 6.13 -1.46
N VAL A 106 -8.17 5.48 -1.66
CA VAL A 106 -8.05 4.32 -2.56
C VAL A 106 -8.20 3.00 -1.82
N ILE A 107 -7.52 2.85 -0.69
CA ILE A 107 -7.51 1.60 0.08
C ILE A 107 -8.58 1.59 1.18
N GLY A 108 -8.84 2.74 1.76
CA GLY A 108 -9.75 2.85 2.90
C GLY A 108 -9.01 2.71 4.23
N ASN A 109 -9.77 2.47 5.30
CA ASN A 109 -9.23 2.32 6.66
C ASN A 109 -8.76 0.90 6.93
N HIS A 110 -7.96 0.36 6.00
CA HIS A 110 -7.35 -0.95 6.15
C HIS A 110 -5.84 -0.81 6.08
N TYR A 111 -5.15 -1.22 7.13
CA TYR A 111 -3.71 -1.06 7.28
C TYR A 111 -3.07 -2.43 7.54
N PRO A 112 -2.61 -3.11 6.47
CA PRO A 112 -1.94 -4.40 6.63
C PRO A 112 -0.52 -4.24 7.20
N ALA A 113 0.19 -5.33 7.35
CA ALA A 113 1.61 -5.29 7.68
C ALA A 113 2.34 -4.54 6.57
N MET A 114 3.22 -3.61 6.93
CA MET A 114 3.91 -2.74 5.97
C MET A 114 5.37 -2.56 6.30
N ALA A 115 6.15 -2.37 5.24
CA ALA A 115 7.48 -1.79 5.31
C ALA A 115 7.57 -0.71 4.24
N MET A 116 8.32 0.36 4.51
CA MET A 116 8.62 1.38 3.53
C MET A 116 10.09 1.70 3.60
N VAL A 117 10.78 1.67 2.47
CA VAL A 117 12.20 1.94 2.39
C VAL A 117 12.49 2.89 1.24
N GLN A 118 13.52 3.73 1.43
CA GLN A 118 14.03 4.54 0.33
C GLN A 118 15.03 3.72 -0.48
N VAL A 119 14.92 3.81 -1.79
CA VAL A 119 15.86 3.22 -2.75
C VAL A 119 16.50 4.32 -3.57
N MET A 120 17.64 4.04 -4.18
CA MET A 120 18.35 5.02 -4.99
C MET A 120 17.62 5.34 -6.29
N ALA A 121 16.97 4.34 -6.89
CA ALA A 121 16.24 4.49 -8.13
C ALA A 121 15.32 3.29 -8.31
N LEU A 122 14.27 3.46 -9.10
CA LEU A 122 13.42 2.38 -9.59
C LEU A 122 13.79 2.09 -11.04
N MET A 123 13.36 0.96 -11.58
CA MET A 123 13.74 0.56 -12.93
C MET A 123 13.24 1.56 -13.98
N GLU A 124 12.02 2.08 -13.80
CA GLU A 124 11.51 3.13 -14.66
C GLU A 124 11.97 4.48 -14.12
N SER A 125 12.66 5.27 -14.94
CA SER A 125 13.32 6.50 -14.49
C SER A 125 12.36 7.56 -13.94
N ARG A 126 11.10 7.57 -14.39
CA ARG A 126 10.08 8.50 -13.90
C ARG A 126 9.37 8.02 -12.63
N ALA A 127 9.50 6.74 -12.28
CA ALA A 127 8.80 6.19 -11.12
C ALA A 127 9.40 6.74 -9.83
N LYS A 128 8.53 7.20 -8.92
CA LYS A 128 8.89 7.69 -7.59
C LYS A 128 8.44 6.76 -6.48
N VAL A 129 7.61 5.78 -6.81
CA VAL A 129 7.10 4.81 -5.87
C VAL A 129 6.86 3.48 -6.58
N GLU A 130 7.17 2.41 -5.88
CA GLU A 130 6.80 1.04 -6.26
C GLU A 130 6.28 0.34 -5.03
N ILE A 131 5.18 -0.41 -5.19
CA ILE A 131 4.56 -1.14 -4.08
C ILE A 131 4.33 -2.57 -4.52
N GLU A 132 4.76 -3.52 -3.71
CA GLU A 132 4.35 -4.91 -3.88
C GLU A 132 3.34 -5.29 -2.80
N ALA A 133 2.36 -6.08 -3.18
CA ALA A 133 1.22 -6.39 -2.35
C ALA A 133 0.98 -7.89 -2.28
N THR A 134 0.51 -8.36 -1.13
CA THR A 134 0.02 -9.72 -0.94
C THR A 134 -1.34 -9.62 -0.27
N ALA A 135 -2.30 -10.39 -0.77
CA ALA A 135 -3.65 -10.46 -0.21
C ALA A 135 -4.03 -11.92 0.04
N VAL A 136 -4.96 -12.13 0.95
CA VAL A 136 -5.52 -13.46 1.22
C VAL A 136 -7.03 -13.33 1.20
N LEU A 137 -7.65 -14.13 0.34
CA LEU A 137 -9.10 -14.22 0.20
C LEU A 137 -9.58 -15.44 0.98
N PRO A 138 -10.28 -15.22 2.12
CA PRO A 138 -10.77 -16.32 2.96
C PRO A 138 -11.73 -17.27 2.28
#